data_e9b9a4183dac665a3d1481e5549f987d
#
_entry.id   e9b9a4183dac665a3d1481e5549f987d
#
_cell.length_a   1.000
_cell.length_b   1.000
_cell.length_c   1.000
_cell.angle_alpha   90.00
_cell.angle_beta   90.00
_cell.angle_gamma   90.00
#
_symmetry.space_group_name_H-M   'P 1'
#
loop_
_entity.id
_entity.type
_entity.pdbx_description
1 polymer ?
#
loop_
_entity_poly.entity_id
_entity_poly.type
_entity_poly.pdbx_seq_one_letter_code
_entity_poly.pdbx_strand_id
1 'polypeptide(L)'
;MKKGLKNFFAKALFLGLLISGFAGCGQQPSVPTGPQKGDANWVDYVYNGSVKLNLDYKDKDFYVDGVGQFTLKTAIDGDTAHFTPLIDSKGKGTMKARFFGIDTPESTGKVQEYGKPASKFTKAILEEANEKGTIVVSSAQTTYGEPNPDSTGSRYVSLVWVNLEKKNASMDELVLLNLWIVQEGLSWVKNVQDMAQYSDTFYAAETQAREYKLKLFSGEPDPDFNYGDYEDVSLLEIKEELALTLADSTHQNKYDNARIRIQGTVAGYSNHILYLQDYVLRDKDDPNSGEYCGINIFVGMSPIASKYQKLNTFIQVCGLAQYTENYGFQVTDTQGRFPYGSPTSENDAKIIYTPDQNKETEHNLTTVDYTVSQMNAIAKAKDPYNLECLNCNVKITENLVCESAYVNSSSDKEITVYFKNCDFACYIPFNYYGDLTKMTQRWVKEDDFKGKTFTLTGVYVLHKTVSGKINFQIVPSSNTDLLWVRDA
;
A
#
# COMPACT_ATOMS: atom_id res chain seq x y z
N MET A 1 -15.94 7.54 42.20
CA MET A 1 -16.03 7.47 40.73
C MET A 1 -15.13 8.49 40.04
N LYS A 2 -15.22 9.82 40.30
CA LYS A 2 -14.34 10.82 39.62
C LYS A 2 -12.82 10.69 39.91
N LYS A 3 -12.38 10.16 41.04
CA LYS A 3 -10.95 10.02 41.39
C LYS A 3 -10.22 8.89 40.66
N GLY A 4 -10.87 7.79 40.40
CA GLY A 4 -10.25 6.65 39.69
C GLY A 4 -9.96 6.95 38.23
N LEU A 5 -10.90 7.61 37.56
CA LEU A 5 -10.74 7.97 36.13
C LEU A 5 -9.63 9.02 35.93
N LYS A 6 -9.47 9.98 36.85
CA LYS A 6 -8.39 10.98 36.77
C LYS A 6 -7.00 10.35 36.87
N ASN A 7 -6.85 9.32 37.70
CA ASN A 7 -5.57 8.62 37.83
C ASN A 7 -5.26 7.73 36.62
N PHE A 8 -6.29 7.22 35.93
CA PHE A 8 -6.16 6.45 34.72
C PHE A 8 -5.57 7.26 33.57
N PHE A 9 -6.10 8.46 33.33
CA PHE A 9 -5.56 9.37 32.31
C PHE A 9 -4.13 9.85 32.62
N ALA A 10 -3.83 10.10 33.91
CA ALA A 10 -2.49 10.52 34.28
C ALA A 10 -1.43 9.44 33.99
N LYS A 11 -1.78 8.17 34.14
CA LYS A 11 -0.87 7.05 33.86
C LYS A 11 -0.72 6.80 32.36
N ALA A 12 -1.80 6.90 31.58
CA ALA A 12 -1.75 6.71 30.14
C ALA A 12 -0.93 7.83 29.45
N LEU A 13 -1.04 9.07 29.94
CA LEU A 13 -0.20 10.18 29.48
C LEU A 13 1.28 9.96 29.82
N PHE A 14 1.57 9.33 30.98
CA PHE A 14 2.93 9.00 31.40
C PHE A 14 3.55 7.85 30.55
N LEU A 15 2.71 6.93 30.06
CA LEU A 15 3.16 5.85 29.17
C LEU A 15 3.60 6.40 27.79
N GLY A 16 2.89 7.39 27.26
CA GLY A 16 3.27 8.09 26.04
C GLY A 16 4.62 8.81 26.15
N LEU A 17 4.96 9.30 27.33
CA LEU A 17 6.24 9.97 27.63
C LEU A 17 7.40 8.99 27.89
N LEU A 18 7.14 7.76 28.36
CA LEU A 18 8.19 6.77 28.62
C LEU A 18 8.69 6.06 27.34
N ILE A 19 7.91 6.09 26.27
CA ILE A 19 8.32 5.50 24.97
C ILE A 19 9.29 6.43 24.20
N SER A 20 9.30 7.73 24.52
CA SER A 20 10.23 8.72 23.92
C SER A 20 11.61 8.79 24.57
N GLY A 21 11.89 8.00 25.61
CA GLY A 21 13.05 8.10 26.48
C GLY A 21 14.33 7.31 26.08
N PHE A 22 14.38 6.67 24.93
CA PHE A 22 15.58 5.96 24.47
C PHE A 22 15.98 6.35 23.05
N ALA A 23 16.57 7.54 22.92
CA ALA A 23 17.41 7.85 21.76
C ALA A 23 18.43 8.92 22.17
N GLY A 24 19.67 8.68 21.77
CA GLY A 24 20.85 9.42 22.20
C GLY A 24 20.89 10.90 21.80
N CYS A 25 21.79 11.61 22.47
CA CYS A 25 22.08 13.02 22.40
C CYS A 25 22.14 13.61 20.97
N GLY A 26 21.11 14.34 20.61
CA GLY A 26 21.05 15.36 19.59
C GLY A 26 19.88 16.27 19.96
N GLN A 27 20.04 17.57 19.89
CA GLN A 27 18.94 18.50 20.15
C GLN A 27 17.79 18.18 19.18
N GLN A 28 16.76 17.47 19.68
CA GLN A 28 15.53 17.27 18.94
C GLN A 28 14.76 18.59 18.90
N PRO A 29 14.23 18.99 17.75
CA PRO A 29 13.22 20.04 17.73
C PRO A 29 12.07 19.59 18.65
N SER A 30 11.66 20.46 19.55
CA SER A 30 10.51 20.21 20.44
C SER A 30 9.28 20.01 19.58
N VAL A 31 8.81 18.77 19.47
CA VAL A 31 7.50 18.48 18.88
C VAL A 31 6.46 19.22 19.69
N PRO A 32 5.57 20.01 19.07
CA PRO A 32 4.43 20.55 19.79
C PRO A 32 3.59 19.38 20.29
N THR A 33 3.72 19.05 21.54
CA THR A 33 2.77 18.18 22.21
C THR A 33 1.47 18.98 22.33
N GLY A 34 0.32 18.37 22.01
CA GLY A 34 -0.97 19.00 22.25
C GLY A 34 -1.10 19.48 23.70
N PRO A 35 -2.17 20.21 24.05
CA PRO A 35 -2.29 20.80 25.38
C PRO A 35 -2.03 19.77 26.47
N GLN A 36 -1.14 20.12 27.40
CA GLN A 36 -0.78 19.28 28.53
C GLN A 36 -1.71 19.59 29.71
N LYS A 37 -1.93 18.58 30.57
CA LYS A 37 -2.70 18.81 31.80
C LYS A 37 -2.08 19.93 32.62
N GLY A 38 -2.86 21.00 32.80
CA GLY A 38 -2.41 22.22 33.48
C GLY A 38 -2.29 23.43 32.55
N ASP A 39 -2.32 23.22 31.23
CA ASP A 39 -2.40 24.33 30.28
C ASP A 39 -3.77 25.01 30.34
N ALA A 40 -3.83 26.30 30.02
CA ALA A 40 -5.07 27.07 30.05
C ALA A 40 -6.15 26.50 29.10
N ASN A 41 -5.73 25.81 28.05
CA ASN A 41 -6.60 25.20 27.04
C ASN A 41 -6.81 23.70 27.27
N TRP A 42 -6.37 23.15 28.42
CA TRP A 42 -6.58 21.76 28.73
C TRP A 42 -8.07 21.47 28.95
N VAL A 43 -8.62 20.57 28.18
CA VAL A 43 -9.97 20.04 28.36
C VAL A 43 -9.85 18.58 28.77
N ASP A 44 -10.60 18.19 29.80
CA ASP A 44 -10.67 16.76 30.15
C ASP A 44 -11.27 15.98 28.98
N TYR A 45 -10.52 15.03 28.44
CA TYR A 45 -11.04 14.13 27.45
C TYR A 45 -12.06 13.21 28.09
N VAL A 46 -13.32 13.43 27.76
CA VAL A 46 -14.43 12.66 28.36
C VAL A 46 -15.02 11.63 27.41
N TYR A 47 -14.65 11.66 26.15
CA TYR A 47 -15.32 10.88 25.10
C TYR A 47 -15.17 9.38 25.29
N ASN A 48 -13.97 8.87 25.60
CA ASN A 48 -13.76 7.45 25.87
C ASN A 48 -14.47 6.95 27.13
N GLY A 49 -14.71 7.86 28.08
CA GLY A 49 -15.48 7.59 29.30
C GLY A 49 -16.99 7.81 29.13
N SER A 50 -17.44 8.54 28.11
CA SER A 50 -18.86 8.79 27.84
C SER A 50 -19.54 7.63 27.13
N VAL A 51 -18.79 6.86 26.34
CA VAL A 51 -19.29 5.64 25.70
C VAL A 51 -19.09 4.46 26.65
N LYS A 52 -20.12 3.69 26.85
CA LYS A 52 -20.11 2.53 27.74
C LYS A 52 -20.48 1.25 27.00
N LEU A 53 -19.82 0.17 27.37
CA LEU A 53 -20.25 -1.15 26.95
C LEU A 53 -21.58 -1.44 27.64
N ASN A 54 -22.60 -1.71 26.84
CA ASN A 54 -23.97 -1.99 27.30
C ASN A 54 -24.34 -3.50 27.26
N LEU A 55 -23.34 -4.36 27.02
CA LEU A 55 -23.47 -5.80 26.96
C LEU A 55 -22.67 -6.45 28.07
N ASP A 56 -23.31 -7.34 28.82
CA ASP A 56 -22.57 -8.19 29.74
C ASP A 56 -21.70 -9.16 28.92
N TYR A 57 -20.41 -9.13 29.18
CA TYR A 57 -19.41 -9.93 28.48
C TYR A 57 -18.96 -11.16 29.29
N LYS A 58 -19.37 -11.25 30.58
CA LYS A 58 -18.95 -12.35 31.46
C LYS A 58 -19.57 -13.65 31.00
N ASP A 59 -18.74 -14.66 30.91
CA ASP A 59 -19.13 -16.02 30.45
C ASP A 59 -19.73 -16.03 29.03
N LYS A 60 -19.40 -15.00 28.17
CA LYS A 60 -19.89 -14.90 26.82
C LYS A 60 -18.85 -15.36 25.80
N ASP A 61 -19.36 -16.03 24.78
CA ASP A 61 -18.61 -16.45 23.59
C ASP A 61 -18.84 -15.45 22.45
N PHE A 62 -17.79 -14.76 22.04
CA PHE A 62 -17.89 -13.77 20.96
C PHE A 62 -18.54 -14.34 19.70
N TYR A 63 -18.20 -15.57 19.34
CA TYR A 63 -18.71 -16.20 18.12
C TYR A 63 -20.18 -16.67 18.20
N VAL A 64 -20.78 -16.54 19.36
CA VAL A 64 -22.20 -16.85 19.62
C VAL A 64 -22.97 -15.60 20.02
N ASP A 65 -22.39 -14.83 20.96
CA ASP A 65 -23.07 -13.71 21.62
C ASP A 65 -22.70 -12.34 21.00
N GLY A 66 -21.70 -12.27 20.12
CA GLY A 66 -21.18 -11.02 19.55
C GLY A 66 -20.37 -10.18 20.53
N VAL A 67 -20.09 -10.68 21.71
CA VAL A 67 -19.24 -10.05 22.74
C VAL A 67 -18.52 -11.12 23.52
N GLY A 68 -17.30 -10.87 23.99
CA GLY A 68 -16.54 -11.77 24.83
C GLY A 68 -15.27 -11.17 25.39
N GLN A 69 -14.66 -11.88 26.33
CA GLN A 69 -13.37 -11.51 26.90
C GLN A 69 -12.23 -12.22 26.15
N PHE A 70 -11.12 -11.51 26.01
CA PHE A 70 -9.99 -11.95 25.17
C PHE A 70 -8.64 -11.73 25.86
N THR A 71 -7.64 -12.45 25.35
CA THR A 71 -6.23 -12.11 25.51
C THR A 71 -5.66 -11.58 24.19
N LEU A 72 -4.69 -10.69 24.27
CA LEU A 72 -3.97 -10.20 23.08
C LEU A 72 -3.09 -11.33 22.53
N LYS A 73 -3.21 -11.61 21.24
CA LYS A 73 -2.26 -12.47 20.51
C LYS A 73 -1.18 -11.66 19.87
N THR A 74 -1.57 -10.62 19.09
CA THR A 74 -0.64 -9.68 18.47
C THR A 74 -1.37 -8.41 18.01
N ALA A 75 -0.78 -7.25 18.23
CA ALA A 75 -1.18 -6.02 17.55
C ALA A 75 -0.51 -5.97 16.18
N ILE A 76 -1.26 -5.65 15.14
CA ILE A 76 -0.77 -5.62 13.75
C ILE A 76 -0.41 -4.17 13.39
N ASP A 77 -1.37 -3.25 13.53
CA ASP A 77 -1.21 -1.81 13.33
C ASP A 77 -2.12 -1.00 14.27
N GLY A 78 -2.40 0.24 13.95
CA GLY A 78 -3.17 1.11 14.83
C GLY A 78 -4.64 0.70 14.99
N ASP A 79 -5.23 0.02 14.01
CA ASP A 79 -6.66 -0.32 13.96
C ASP A 79 -6.93 -1.80 13.69
N THR A 80 -5.92 -2.63 13.79
CA THR A 80 -6.02 -4.07 13.55
C THR A 80 -5.22 -4.84 14.59
N ALA A 81 -5.88 -5.79 15.27
CA ALA A 81 -5.22 -6.70 16.22
C ALA A 81 -5.82 -8.10 16.15
N HIS A 82 -5.02 -9.08 16.57
CA HIS A 82 -5.44 -10.45 16.70
C HIS A 82 -5.56 -10.80 18.18
N PHE A 83 -6.64 -11.47 18.51
CA PHE A 83 -6.98 -11.86 19.87
C PHE A 83 -7.25 -13.36 19.99
N THR A 84 -7.07 -13.89 21.19
CA THR A 84 -7.49 -15.25 21.55
C THR A 84 -8.67 -15.14 22.49
N PRO A 85 -9.86 -15.68 22.16
CA PRO A 85 -11.02 -15.62 23.04
C PRO A 85 -10.79 -16.50 24.28
N LEU A 86 -11.32 -16.07 25.42
CA LEU A 86 -11.32 -16.92 26.64
C LEU A 86 -12.34 -18.05 26.54
N ILE A 87 -13.44 -17.83 25.83
CA ILE A 87 -14.47 -18.82 25.54
C ILE A 87 -14.61 -18.92 24.02
N ASP A 88 -14.45 -20.15 23.50
CA ASP A 88 -14.54 -20.47 22.08
C ASP A 88 -15.27 -21.81 21.88
N SER A 89 -16.57 -21.81 22.07
CA SER A 89 -17.40 -23.00 21.94
C SER A 89 -17.48 -23.54 20.51
N LYS A 90 -17.18 -22.68 19.51
CA LYS A 90 -17.17 -23.06 18.09
C LYS A 90 -15.79 -23.49 17.57
N GLY A 91 -14.74 -23.42 18.41
CA GLY A 91 -13.38 -23.84 18.03
C GLY A 91 -12.75 -23.02 16.89
N LYS A 92 -13.11 -21.74 16.75
CA LYS A 92 -12.60 -20.87 15.67
C LYS A 92 -11.19 -20.32 15.93
N GLY A 93 -10.72 -20.36 17.19
CA GLY A 93 -9.38 -19.97 17.57
C GLY A 93 -9.14 -18.46 17.50
N THR A 94 -8.09 -18.06 16.82
CA THR A 94 -7.69 -16.65 16.77
C THR A 94 -8.70 -15.78 16.03
N MET A 95 -9.18 -14.74 16.70
CA MET A 95 -10.04 -13.71 16.14
C MET A 95 -9.20 -12.56 15.61
N LYS A 96 -9.42 -12.17 14.37
CA LYS A 96 -8.81 -11.01 13.74
C LYS A 96 -9.80 -9.86 13.78
N ALA A 97 -9.47 -8.79 14.51
CA ALA A 97 -10.31 -7.62 14.65
C ALA A 97 -9.83 -6.48 13.75
N ARG A 98 -10.73 -5.92 12.96
CA ARG A 98 -10.61 -4.60 12.36
C ARG A 98 -11.42 -3.63 13.24
N PHE A 99 -10.80 -2.57 13.71
CA PHE A 99 -11.47 -1.66 14.65
C PHE A 99 -12.50 -0.80 13.93
N PHE A 100 -13.72 -0.84 14.41
CA PHE A 100 -14.84 -0.09 13.85
C PHE A 100 -14.67 1.41 14.00
N GLY A 101 -15.15 2.17 13.00
CA GLY A 101 -15.30 3.61 13.06
C GLY A 101 -14.00 4.39 12.89
N ILE A 102 -12.87 3.73 12.69
CA ILE A 102 -11.54 4.35 12.60
C ILE A 102 -10.74 3.84 11.41
N ASP A 103 -9.79 4.67 10.98
CA ASP A 103 -8.82 4.38 9.93
C ASP A 103 -7.49 5.01 10.33
N THR A 104 -6.60 4.23 10.90
CA THR A 104 -5.26 4.71 11.27
C THR A 104 -4.34 4.67 10.04
N PRO A 105 -3.31 5.53 9.99
CA PRO A 105 -2.28 5.37 8.97
C PRO A 105 -1.60 4.00 9.08
N GLU A 106 -1.22 3.44 7.94
CA GLU A 106 -0.56 2.14 7.87
C GLU A 106 0.82 2.15 8.56
N SER A 107 1.08 1.17 9.39
CA SER A 107 2.37 1.00 10.10
C SER A 107 3.22 -0.12 9.51
N THR A 108 2.66 -0.92 8.62
CA THR A 108 3.30 -2.07 7.96
C THR A 108 3.11 -2.00 6.46
N GLY A 109 3.94 -2.67 5.70
CA GLY A 109 3.92 -2.59 4.24
C GLY A 109 4.21 -1.17 3.79
N LYS A 110 3.22 -0.49 3.27
CA LYS A 110 3.31 0.93 2.90
C LYS A 110 3.14 1.83 4.13
N VAL A 111 4.21 2.01 4.89
CA VAL A 111 4.19 2.84 6.10
C VAL A 111 3.79 4.28 5.76
N GLN A 112 2.81 4.79 6.48
CA GLN A 112 2.32 6.16 6.36
C GLN A 112 2.77 6.99 7.58
N GLU A 113 2.78 8.30 7.38
CA GLU A 113 3.04 9.26 8.45
C GLU A 113 2.08 9.03 9.62
N TYR A 114 2.59 9.06 10.84
CA TYR A 114 1.88 8.69 12.07
C TYR A 114 1.38 7.23 12.15
N GLY A 115 1.70 6.37 11.19
CA GLY A 115 1.35 4.94 11.26
C GLY A 115 2.07 4.23 12.40
N LYS A 116 3.40 4.44 12.52
CA LYS A 116 4.17 3.87 13.64
C LYS A 116 3.70 4.38 15.01
N PRO A 117 3.48 5.69 15.23
CA PRO A 117 2.88 6.19 16.47
C PRO A 117 1.52 5.57 16.78
N ALA A 118 0.62 5.43 15.80
CA ALA A 118 -0.69 4.80 16.00
C ALA A 118 -0.55 3.33 16.41
N SER A 119 0.27 2.57 15.71
CA SER A 119 0.54 1.17 16.02
C SER A 119 1.19 1.00 17.41
N LYS A 120 2.19 1.81 17.74
CA LYS A 120 2.84 1.80 19.08
C LYS A 120 1.84 2.09 20.19
N PHE A 121 0.96 3.09 19.99
CA PHE A 121 -0.07 3.45 20.96
C PHE A 121 -1.04 2.29 21.19
N THR A 122 -1.63 1.76 20.13
CA THR A 122 -2.57 0.63 20.22
C THR A 122 -1.92 -0.59 20.86
N LYS A 123 -0.69 -0.91 20.46
CA LYS A 123 0.07 -2.03 21.01
C LYS A 123 0.31 -1.86 22.51
N ALA A 124 0.78 -0.70 22.95
CA ALA A 124 1.08 -0.43 24.37
C ALA A 124 -0.18 -0.57 25.24
N ILE A 125 -1.30 0.00 24.81
CA ILE A 125 -2.58 -0.11 25.53
C ILE A 125 -3.05 -1.55 25.62
N LEU A 126 -2.98 -2.29 24.51
CA LEU A 126 -3.43 -3.69 24.50
C LEU A 126 -2.50 -4.62 25.31
N GLU A 127 -1.18 -4.39 25.27
CA GLU A 127 -0.22 -5.15 26.09
C GLU A 127 -0.45 -4.90 27.60
N GLU A 128 -0.64 -3.65 28.01
CA GLU A 128 -0.92 -3.33 29.41
C GLU A 128 -2.26 -3.90 29.88
N ALA A 129 -3.32 -3.76 29.07
CA ALA A 129 -4.61 -4.37 29.36
C ALA A 129 -4.52 -5.91 29.43
N ASN A 130 -3.71 -6.52 28.56
CA ASN A 130 -3.51 -7.97 28.56
C ASN A 130 -2.73 -8.46 29.79
N GLU A 131 -1.76 -7.70 30.28
CA GLU A 131 -0.95 -8.04 31.44
C GLU A 131 -1.72 -7.82 32.76
N LYS A 132 -2.30 -6.65 32.96
CA LYS A 132 -2.81 -6.18 34.26
C LYS A 132 -4.32 -6.00 34.31
N GLY A 133 -4.93 -5.80 33.15
CA GLY A 133 -6.30 -5.36 32.99
C GLY A 133 -7.23 -6.37 32.33
N THR A 134 -8.18 -5.84 31.60
CA THR A 134 -9.23 -6.60 30.90
C THR A 134 -9.31 -6.12 29.45
N ILE A 135 -9.45 -7.07 28.54
CA ILE A 135 -9.78 -6.82 27.12
C ILE A 135 -11.11 -7.48 26.83
N VAL A 136 -12.06 -6.70 26.36
CA VAL A 136 -13.35 -7.18 25.85
C VAL A 136 -13.50 -6.73 24.41
N VAL A 137 -13.99 -7.60 23.54
CA VAL A 137 -14.30 -7.26 22.16
C VAL A 137 -15.78 -7.51 21.92
N SER A 138 -16.46 -6.51 21.35
CA SER A 138 -17.83 -6.64 20.86
C SER A 138 -17.89 -6.41 19.35
N SER A 139 -18.75 -7.16 18.67
CA SER A 139 -19.01 -6.97 17.25
C SER A 139 -19.66 -5.62 17.00
N ALA A 140 -19.23 -4.91 15.96
CA ALA A 140 -19.81 -3.65 15.55
C ALA A 140 -21.06 -3.90 14.68
N GLN A 141 -22.13 -4.33 15.33
CA GLN A 141 -23.43 -4.57 14.69
C GLN A 141 -24.58 -4.08 15.57
N THR A 142 -25.68 -3.73 14.95
CA THR A 142 -26.83 -3.16 15.64
C THR A 142 -27.66 -4.20 16.37
N THR A 143 -27.57 -5.46 15.95
CA THR A 143 -28.25 -6.60 16.57
C THR A 143 -27.20 -7.56 17.11
N TYR A 144 -27.27 -7.87 18.40
CA TYR A 144 -26.36 -8.79 19.06
C TYR A 144 -26.68 -10.25 18.76
N GLY A 145 -25.64 -11.04 18.70
CA GLY A 145 -25.69 -12.44 18.34
C GLY A 145 -24.43 -12.86 17.60
N GLU A 146 -24.51 -13.88 16.78
CA GLU A 146 -23.37 -14.34 15.99
C GLU A 146 -22.78 -13.20 15.14
N PRO A 147 -21.48 -12.89 15.29
CA PRO A 147 -20.86 -11.78 14.58
C PRO A 147 -20.67 -12.12 13.10
N ASN A 148 -20.89 -11.12 12.25
CA ASN A 148 -20.60 -11.23 10.83
C ASN A 148 -19.13 -10.88 10.55
N PRO A 149 -18.42 -11.64 9.71
CA PRO A 149 -17.11 -11.24 9.22
C PRO A 149 -17.21 -10.01 8.31
N ASP A 150 -16.11 -9.31 8.13
CA ASP A 150 -16.00 -8.23 7.16
C ASP A 150 -16.12 -8.74 5.70
N SER A 151 -16.11 -7.84 4.74
CA SER A 151 -16.22 -8.18 3.30
C SER A 151 -15.11 -9.11 2.79
N THR A 152 -13.99 -9.24 3.52
CA THR A 152 -12.90 -10.18 3.19
C THR A 152 -13.18 -11.60 3.71
N GLY A 153 -14.18 -11.76 4.56
CA GLY A 153 -14.52 -13.03 5.22
C GLY A 153 -13.50 -13.48 6.27
N SER A 154 -12.46 -12.70 6.53
CA SER A 154 -11.32 -13.11 7.36
C SER A 154 -11.17 -12.35 8.67
N ARG A 155 -11.84 -11.21 8.81
CA ARG A 155 -11.77 -10.34 10.00
C ARG A 155 -13.18 -10.00 10.49
N TYR A 156 -13.27 -9.56 11.73
CA TYR A 156 -14.50 -9.06 12.33
C TYR A 156 -14.36 -7.56 12.61
N VAL A 157 -15.34 -6.78 12.16
CA VAL A 157 -15.41 -5.34 12.48
C VAL A 157 -15.85 -5.23 13.94
N SER A 158 -15.03 -4.60 14.77
CA SER A 158 -15.12 -4.75 16.23
C SER A 158 -14.93 -3.45 16.98
N LEU A 159 -15.60 -3.35 18.12
CA LEU A 159 -15.33 -2.38 19.18
C LEU A 159 -14.47 -3.08 20.25
N VAL A 160 -13.32 -2.47 20.56
CA VAL A 160 -12.35 -3.01 21.52
C VAL A 160 -12.39 -2.18 22.81
N TRP A 161 -12.71 -2.83 23.90
CA TRP A 161 -12.89 -2.22 25.22
C TRP A 161 -11.77 -2.69 26.14
N VAL A 162 -11.18 -1.77 26.86
CA VAL A 162 -10.04 -2.06 27.73
C VAL A 162 -10.18 -1.48 29.13
N ASN A 163 -9.61 -2.16 30.10
CA ASN A 163 -9.24 -1.62 31.39
C ASN A 163 -7.79 -1.98 31.66
N LEU A 164 -6.95 -1.05 32.11
CA LEU A 164 -5.50 -1.26 32.24
C LEU A 164 -5.06 -1.73 33.64
N GLU A 165 -5.95 -1.66 34.63
CA GLU A 165 -5.57 -1.86 36.03
C GLU A 165 -6.25 -3.08 36.68
N LYS A 166 -7.35 -3.56 36.12
CA LYS A 166 -8.22 -4.52 36.80
C LYS A 166 -8.60 -5.69 35.92
N LYS A 167 -8.29 -6.89 36.36
CA LYS A 167 -8.81 -8.13 35.74
C LYS A 167 -10.32 -8.25 36.01
N ASN A 168 -11.07 -8.69 35.03
CA ASN A 168 -12.53 -8.85 35.08
C ASN A 168 -13.24 -7.53 35.52
N ALA A 169 -12.82 -6.41 34.94
CA ALA A 169 -13.39 -5.11 35.19
C ALA A 169 -14.91 -5.10 34.96
N SER A 170 -15.67 -4.28 35.67
CA SER A 170 -17.09 -4.08 35.34
C SER A 170 -17.26 -3.27 34.05
N MET A 171 -18.41 -3.38 33.38
CA MET A 171 -18.66 -2.71 32.10
C MET A 171 -18.46 -1.19 32.15
N ASP A 172 -18.78 -0.56 33.26
CA ASP A 172 -18.60 0.89 33.48
C ASP A 172 -17.14 1.30 33.72
N GLU A 173 -16.26 0.34 34.04
CA GLU A 173 -14.82 0.54 34.18
C GLU A 173 -14.04 0.39 32.85
N LEU A 174 -14.69 -0.10 31.82
CA LEU A 174 -14.10 -0.27 30.50
C LEU A 174 -14.15 1.04 29.71
N VAL A 175 -13.11 1.30 28.92
CA VAL A 175 -13.04 2.40 27.97
C VAL A 175 -12.90 1.87 26.55
N LEU A 176 -13.49 2.59 25.61
CA LEU A 176 -13.46 2.21 24.18
C LEU A 176 -12.13 2.64 23.55
N LEU A 177 -11.28 1.66 23.22
CA LEU A 177 -9.96 1.90 22.61
C LEU A 177 -10.09 2.57 21.24
N ASN A 178 -11.05 2.16 20.41
CA ASN A 178 -11.30 2.78 19.11
C ASN A 178 -11.44 4.31 19.24
N LEU A 179 -12.27 4.76 20.16
CA LEU A 179 -12.50 6.18 20.41
C LEU A 179 -11.26 6.86 20.99
N TRP A 180 -10.52 6.18 21.86
CA TRP A 180 -9.30 6.71 22.45
C TRP A 180 -8.22 7.01 21.40
N ILE A 181 -8.06 6.14 20.40
CA ILE A 181 -7.13 6.36 19.29
C ILE A 181 -7.50 7.64 18.52
N VAL A 182 -8.78 7.91 18.28
CA VAL A 182 -9.25 9.17 17.66
C VAL A 182 -8.93 10.38 18.52
N GLN A 183 -9.20 10.30 19.82
CA GLN A 183 -8.92 11.39 20.78
C GLN A 183 -7.45 11.80 20.81
N GLU A 184 -6.55 10.82 20.63
CA GLU A 184 -5.12 11.05 20.56
C GLU A 184 -4.64 11.66 19.23
N GLY A 185 -5.56 11.87 18.29
CA GLY A 185 -5.23 12.34 16.93
C GLY A 185 -4.44 11.34 16.10
N LEU A 186 -4.61 10.04 16.35
CA LEU A 186 -3.90 8.95 15.67
C LEU A 186 -4.76 8.22 14.63
N SER A 187 -6.00 8.67 14.45
CA SER A 187 -6.91 8.08 13.45
C SER A 187 -7.89 9.10 12.92
N TRP A 188 -8.32 8.88 11.69
CA TRP A 188 -9.54 9.50 11.16
C TRP A 188 -10.75 8.67 11.56
N VAL A 189 -11.91 9.35 11.64
CA VAL A 189 -13.22 8.68 11.76
C VAL A 189 -13.68 8.22 10.39
N LYS A 190 -14.09 6.94 10.28
CA LYS A 190 -14.50 6.34 9.01
C LYS A 190 -15.63 5.34 9.20
N ASN A 191 -16.66 5.43 8.35
CA ASN A 191 -17.78 4.48 8.31
C ASN A 191 -18.52 4.31 9.67
N VAL A 192 -18.53 5.35 10.49
CA VAL A 192 -19.15 5.30 11.82
C VAL A 192 -20.67 5.49 11.78
N GLN A 193 -21.21 5.97 10.65
CA GLN A 193 -22.64 6.19 10.42
C GLN A 193 -23.48 4.92 10.54
N ASP A 194 -22.89 3.76 10.32
CA ASP A 194 -23.56 2.46 10.43
C ASP A 194 -23.99 2.12 11.85
N MET A 195 -23.40 2.82 12.83
CA MET A 195 -23.77 2.73 14.25
C MET A 195 -24.02 4.13 14.81
N ALA A 196 -25.20 4.67 14.55
CA ALA A 196 -25.60 6.05 14.87
C ALA A 196 -25.37 6.42 16.35
N GLN A 197 -25.48 5.45 17.26
CA GLN A 197 -25.24 5.66 18.70
C GLN A 197 -23.81 6.10 19.04
N TYR A 198 -22.85 5.90 18.15
CA TYR A 198 -21.45 6.28 18.35
C TYR A 198 -21.02 7.44 17.46
N SER A 199 -21.72 7.70 16.36
CA SER A 199 -21.26 8.61 15.31
C SER A 199 -20.94 10.01 15.84
N ASP A 200 -21.83 10.62 16.60
CA ASP A 200 -21.65 11.97 17.12
C ASP A 200 -20.44 12.06 18.07
N THR A 201 -20.23 11.02 18.88
CA THR A 201 -19.10 10.98 19.82
C THR A 201 -17.77 10.83 19.09
N PHE A 202 -17.71 10.01 18.04
CA PHE A 202 -16.48 9.84 17.23
C PHE A 202 -16.15 11.12 16.48
N TYR A 203 -17.13 11.76 15.82
CA TYR A 203 -16.89 13.03 15.13
C TYR A 203 -16.53 14.17 16.09
N ALA A 204 -17.12 14.21 17.29
CA ALA A 204 -16.74 15.18 18.32
C ALA A 204 -15.28 14.96 18.78
N ALA A 205 -14.85 13.72 18.96
CA ALA A 205 -13.48 13.39 19.31
C ALA A 205 -12.49 13.79 18.20
N GLU A 206 -12.81 13.53 16.95
CA GLU A 206 -11.98 13.96 15.81
C GLU A 206 -11.92 15.49 15.72
N THR A 207 -13.05 16.18 15.89
CA THR A 207 -13.11 17.64 15.91
C THR A 207 -12.20 18.21 16.99
N GLN A 208 -12.26 17.64 18.19
CA GLN A 208 -11.39 18.04 19.30
C GLN A 208 -9.91 17.79 18.97
N ALA A 209 -9.56 16.63 18.40
CA ALA A 209 -8.19 16.33 18.00
C ALA A 209 -7.66 17.33 16.94
N ARG A 210 -8.52 17.79 16.04
CA ARG A 210 -8.21 18.84 15.05
C ARG A 210 -8.03 20.21 15.69
N GLU A 211 -8.92 20.59 16.61
CA GLU A 211 -8.84 21.87 17.33
C GLU A 211 -7.56 21.98 18.15
N TYR A 212 -7.16 20.90 18.80
CA TYR A 212 -5.91 20.84 19.56
C TYR A 212 -4.68 20.51 18.72
N LYS A 213 -4.83 20.35 17.40
CA LYS A 213 -3.74 20.06 16.47
C LYS A 213 -2.91 18.84 16.91
N LEU A 214 -3.57 17.76 17.27
CA LEU A 214 -2.88 16.56 17.73
C LEU A 214 -2.38 15.72 16.53
N LYS A 215 -1.15 15.32 16.58
CA LYS A 215 -0.48 14.35 15.66
C LYS A 215 -0.90 14.49 14.19
N LEU A 216 -1.77 13.63 13.66
CA LEU A 216 -2.29 13.69 12.29
C LEU A 216 -2.87 15.06 11.90
N PHE A 217 -3.35 15.80 12.88
CA PHE A 217 -4.00 17.10 12.70
C PHE A 217 -3.12 18.27 13.09
N SER A 218 -1.86 18.02 13.47
CA SER A 218 -0.92 19.05 13.92
C SER A 218 -0.47 20.00 12.81
N GLY A 219 -0.40 19.49 11.57
CA GLY A 219 0.29 20.14 10.48
C GLY A 219 1.81 20.01 10.56
N GLU A 220 2.32 19.35 11.61
CA GLU A 220 3.74 19.07 11.79
C GLU A 220 4.09 17.66 11.32
N PRO A 221 5.32 17.45 10.83
CA PRO A 221 5.79 16.12 10.45
C PRO A 221 5.79 15.15 11.64
N ASP A 222 5.52 13.88 11.37
CA ASP A 222 5.70 12.82 12.36
C ASP A 222 7.19 12.68 12.68
N PRO A 223 7.63 12.90 13.94
CA PRO A 223 9.04 12.85 14.30
C PRO A 223 9.67 11.45 14.19
N ASP A 224 8.84 10.42 14.25
CA ASP A 224 9.27 9.02 14.10
C ASP A 224 9.24 8.54 12.64
N PHE A 225 8.70 9.35 11.74
CA PHE A 225 8.65 9.04 10.32
C PHE A 225 9.92 9.57 9.67
N ASN A 226 10.70 8.67 9.13
CA ASN A 226 11.89 9.09 8.41
C ASN A 226 11.48 9.69 7.05
N TYR A 227 11.32 11.00 7.04
CA TYR A 227 11.13 11.77 5.80
C TYR A 227 12.42 11.84 4.99
N GLY A 228 13.50 11.21 5.46
CA GLY A 228 14.84 11.28 4.91
C GLY A 228 14.84 11.68 3.45
N ASP A 229 15.71 12.56 3.06
CA ASP A 229 15.82 13.01 1.67
C ASP A 229 15.81 11.78 0.77
N TYR A 230 15.12 11.90 -0.36
CA TYR A 230 15.16 10.83 -1.34
C TYR A 230 16.59 10.69 -1.86
N GLU A 231 17.14 9.49 -1.82
CA GLU A 231 18.43 9.17 -2.43
C GLU A 231 18.26 9.22 -3.95
N ASP A 232 19.10 9.99 -4.64
CA ASP A 232 19.15 9.97 -6.10
C ASP A 232 19.80 8.67 -6.55
N VAL A 233 19.04 7.85 -7.27
CA VAL A 233 19.45 6.52 -7.71
C VAL A 233 19.21 6.39 -9.20
N SER A 234 20.20 5.92 -9.92
CA SER A 234 20.05 5.61 -11.34
C SER A 234 19.31 4.28 -11.56
N LEU A 235 18.68 4.13 -12.71
CA LEU A 235 18.07 2.85 -13.09
C LEU A 235 19.11 1.72 -13.21
N LEU A 236 20.37 2.06 -13.50
CA LEU A 236 21.47 1.10 -13.55
C LEU A 236 21.80 0.55 -12.17
N GLU A 237 21.89 1.41 -11.14
CA GLU A 237 22.12 0.98 -9.76
C GLU A 237 21.02 0.07 -9.25
N ILE A 238 19.76 0.35 -9.58
CA ILE A 238 18.62 -0.54 -9.24
C ILE A 238 18.77 -1.88 -9.94
N LYS A 239 19.17 -1.89 -11.22
CA LYS A 239 19.37 -3.12 -12.01
C LYS A 239 20.51 -3.96 -11.43
N GLU A 240 21.62 -3.34 -11.07
CA GLU A 240 22.77 -4.02 -10.46
C GLU A 240 22.42 -4.61 -9.08
N GLU A 241 21.70 -3.86 -8.25
CA GLU A 241 21.24 -4.35 -6.95
C GLU A 241 20.26 -5.51 -7.08
N LEU A 242 19.38 -5.47 -8.08
CA LEU A 242 18.52 -6.61 -8.40
C LEU A 242 19.34 -7.84 -8.79
N ALA A 243 20.37 -7.67 -9.62
CA ALA A 243 21.27 -8.74 -10.00
C ALA A 243 21.94 -9.40 -8.79
N LEU A 244 22.43 -8.60 -7.84
CA LEU A 244 23.03 -9.09 -6.60
C LEU A 244 22.02 -9.86 -5.74
N THR A 245 20.81 -9.33 -5.60
CA THR A 245 19.72 -9.97 -4.84
C THR A 245 19.32 -11.33 -5.42
N LEU A 246 19.35 -11.45 -6.74
CA LEU A 246 19.03 -12.72 -7.43
C LEU A 246 20.16 -13.72 -7.38
N ALA A 247 21.40 -13.26 -7.39
CA ALA A 247 22.59 -14.12 -7.33
C ALA A 247 22.80 -14.74 -5.93
N ASP A 248 22.43 -14.02 -4.87
CA ASP A 248 22.61 -14.45 -3.50
C ASP A 248 21.36 -14.14 -2.67
N SER A 249 20.61 -15.17 -2.30
CA SER A 249 19.39 -15.05 -1.47
C SER A 249 19.65 -14.52 -0.04
N THR A 250 20.91 -14.42 0.39
CA THR A 250 21.29 -13.84 1.67
C THR A 250 21.69 -12.37 1.55
N HIS A 251 21.79 -11.84 0.33
CA HIS A 251 22.10 -10.45 0.07
C HIS A 251 21.03 -9.53 0.64
N GLN A 252 21.46 -8.59 1.47
CA GLN A 252 20.56 -7.56 1.99
C GLN A 252 20.45 -6.44 0.96
N ASN A 253 19.32 -6.39 0.29
CA ASN A 253 19.07 -5.43 -0.75
C ASN A 253 19.11 -3.99 -0.21
N LYS A 254 20.08 -3.20 -0.70
CA LYS A 254 20.32 -1.81 -0.27
C LYS A 254 19.09 -0.93 -0.43
N TYR A 255 18.31 -1.14 -1.49
CA TYR A 255 17.19 -0.27 -1.82
C TYR A 255 15.83 -0.81 -1.38
N ASP A 256 15.77 -2.00 -0.79
CA ASP A 256 14.48 -2.49 -0.29
C ASP A 256 13.98 -1.63 0.88
N ASN A 257 12.79 -1.06 0.71
CA ASN A 257 12.21 -0.05 1.59
C ASN A 257 12.98 1.29 1.69
N ALA A 258 13.87 1.56 0.73
CA ALA A 258 14.56 2.84 0.63
C ALA A 258 13.70 3.90 -0.08
N ARG A 259 13.83 5.14 0.35
CA ARG A 259 13.23 6.31 -0.32
C ARG A 259 14.16 6.77 -1.43
N ILE A 260 13.74 6.57 -2.65
CA ILE A 260 14.57 6.87 -3.82
C ILE A 260 13.93 7.91 -4.73
N ARG A 261 14.78 8.64 -5.43
CA ARG A 261 14.43 9.50 -6.54
C ARG A 261 15.08 8.95 -7.78
N ILE A 262 14.28 8.63 -8.78
CA ILE A 262 14.71 8.08 -10.05
C ILE A 262 14.22 8.96 -11.20
N GLN A 263 14.91 8.89 -12.32
CA GLN A 263 14.53 9.58 -13.55
C GLN A 263 14.52 8.60 -14.72
N GLY A 264 13.66 8.86 -15.70
CA GLY A 264 13.62 8.06 -16.91
C GLY A 264 12.52 8.48 -17.86
N THR A 265 12.55 7.90 -19.04
CA THR A 265 11.56 8.10 -20.09
C THR A 265 10.40 7.15 -19.92
N VAL A 266 9.18 7.65 -20.04
CA VAL A 266 7.96 6.84 -19.98
C VAL A 266 7.95 5.87 -21.16
N ALA A 267 8.10 4.60 -20.86
CA ALA A 267 8.09 3.48 -21.80
C ALA A 267 6.70 2.85 -21.98
N GLY A 268 5.83 3.01 -20.98
CA GLY A 268 4.47 2.49 -21.00
C GLY A 268 3.67 2.81 -19.76
N TYR A 269 2.36 2.62 -19.86
CA TYR A 269 1.42 2.72 -18.74
C TYR A 269 0.33 1.67 -18.86
N SER A 270 0.10 0.92 -17.80
CA SER A 270 -0.87 -0.18 -17.79
C SER A 270 -1.35 -0.48 -16.38
N ASN A 271 -2.67 -0.56 -16.16
CA ASN A 271 -3.26 -1.02 -14.90
C ASN A 271 -2.60 -0.44 -13.64
N HIS A 272 -2.48 0.89 -13.57
CA HIS A 272 -1.82 1.60 -12.46
C HIS A 272 -0.29 1.39 -12.34
N ILE A 273 0.31 0.76 -13.34
CA ILE A 273 1.78 0.64 -13.45
C ILE A 273 2.27 1.59 -14.53
N LEU A 274 3.21 2.43 -14.17
CA LEU A 274 3.99 3.26 -15.08
C LEU A 274 5.36 2.60 -15.25
N TYR A 275 5.83 2.48 -16.47
CA TYR A 275 7.16 1.95 -16.77
C TYR A 275 8.07 3.07 -17.19
N LEU A 276 9.23 3.17 -16.53
CA LEU A 276 10.30 4.08 -16.93
C LEU A 276 11.47 3.29 -17.49
N GLN A 277 12.12 3.85 -18.49
CA GLN A 277 13.29 3.30 -19.15
C GLN A 277 14.32 4.39 -19.37
N ASP A 278 15.59 4.04 -19.30
CA ASP A 278 16.67 4.90 -19.75
C ASP A 278 17.82 4.05 -20.31
N TYR A 279 18.70 4.70 -21.09
CA TYR A 279 19.98 4.16 -21.50
C TYR A 279 21.06 4.79 -20.64
N VAL A 280 21.54 4.05 -19.65
CA VAL A 280 22.45 4.56 -18.63
C VAL A 280 23.87 4.17 -18.94
N LEU A 281 24.77 5.14 -19.07
CA LEU A 281 26.19 4.90 -19.32
C LEU A 281 26.89 4.41 -18.05
N ARG A 282 27.68 3.35 -18.17
CA ARG A 282 28.59 2.88 -17.10
C ARG A 282 29.81 3.79 -16.99
N ASP A 283 30.29 4.27 -18.13
CA ASP A 283 31.35 5.27 -18.24
C ASP A 283 30.81 6.48 -19.00
N LYS A 284 30.80 7.63 -18.37
CA LYS A 284 30.27 8.88 -18.97
C LYS A 284 31.04 9.34 -20.21
N ASP A 285 32.29 8.92 -20.33
CA ASP A 285 33.19 9.26 -21.44
C ASP A 285 33.08 8.26 -22.62
N ASP A 286 32.47 7.10 -22.41
CA ASP A 286 32.21 6.10 -23.47
C ASP A 286 30.69 5.97 -23.74
N PRO A 287 30.19 6.53 -24.86
CA PRO A 287 28.77 6.43 -25.20
C PRO A 287 28.29 5.00 -25.50
N ASN A 288 29.20 4.04 -25.68
CA ASN A 288 28.87 2.65 -25.93
C ASN A 288 28.92 1.80 -24.66
N SER A 289 29.28 2.37 -23.52
CA SER A 289 29.33 1.66 -22.24
C SER A 289 27.95 1.48 -21.60
N GLY A 290 26.91 2.04 -22.19
CA GLY A 290 25.58 2.05 -21.58
C GLY A 290 24.77 0.79 -21.81
N GLU A 291 23.76 0.67 -21.01
CA GLU A 291 22.77 -0.37 -21.14
C GLU A 291 21.36 0.13 -20.85
N TYR A 292 20.36 -0.56 -21.44
CA TYR A 292 18.96 -0.27 -21.17
C TYR A 292 18.57 -0.78 -19.79
N CYS A 293 17.99 0.11 -19.00
CA CYS A 293 17.52 -0.15 -17.66
C CYS A 293 16.06 0.28 -17.55
N GLY A 294 15.23 -0.57 -16.99
CA GLY A 294 13.83 -0.28 -16.81
C GLY A 294 13.33 -0.59 -15.41
N ILE A 295 12.32 0.13 -14.97
CA ILE A 295 11.66 -0.09 -13.68
C ILE A 295 10.16 0.08 -13.80
N ASN A 296 9.41 -0.68 -13.02
CA ASN A 296 7.98 -0.49 -12.88
C ASN A 296 7.66 0.36 -11.64
N ILE A 297 6.62 1.19 -11.76
CA ILE A 297 6.21 2.14 -10.74
C ILE A 297 4.73 1.94 -10.50
N PHE A 298 4.36 1.54 -9.30
CA PHE A 298 2.96 1.48 -8.90
C PHE A 298 2.48 2.88 -8.51
N VAL A 299 1.61 3.45 -9.33
CA VAL A 299 1.11 4.82 -9.14
C VAL A 299 -0.16 4.90 -8.28
N GLY A 300 -0.54 3.80 -7.64
CA GLY A 300 -1.72 3.72 -6.78
C GLY A 300 -3.01 3.53 -7.56
N MET A 301 -4.13 3.40 -6.85
CA MET A 301 -5.45 3.12 -7.44
C MET A 301 -6.15 4.35 -8.01
N SER A 302 -5.64 5.55 -7.75
CA SER A 302 -6.18 6.78 -8.32
C SER A 302 -5.52 7.08 -9.66
N PRO A 303 -6.27 7.62 -10.64
CA PRO A 303 -5.69 8.01 -11.91
C PRO A 303 -4.60 9.07 -11.71
N ILE A 304 -3.44 8.88 -12.35
CA ILE A 304 -2.44 9.94 -12.47
C ILE A 304 -2.78 10.86 -13.66
N ALA A 305 -2.26 12.08 -13.63
CA ALA A 305 -2.49 13.01 -14.74
C ALA A 305 -1.97 12.43 -16.07
N SER A 306 -2.75 12.58 -17.13
CA SER A 306 -2.45 12.02 -18.46
C SER A 306 -1.09 12.46 -19.02
N LYS A 307 -0.61 13.64 -18.62
CA LYS A 307 0.72 14.12 -19.00
C LYS A 307 1.86 13.20 -18.56
N TYR A 308 1.70 12.46 -17.44
CA TYR A 308 2.69 11.50 -16.94
C TYR A 308 2.56 10.11 -17.59
N GLN A 309 1.48 9.87 -18.31
CA GLN A 309 1.24 8.60 -19.01
C GLN A 309 1.71 8.65 -20.48
N LYS A 310 2.09 9.86 -20.96
CA LYS A 310 2.49 10.06 -22.35
C LYS A 310 3.85 9.40 -22.60
N LEU A 311 3.91 8.52 -23.58
CA LEU A 311 5.17 7.91 -24.05
C LEU A 311 6.17 9.01 -24.46
N ASN A 312 7.44 8.71 -24.34
CA ASN A 312 8.56 9.62 -24.62
C ASN A 312 8.68 10.81 -23.65
N THR A 313 7.88 10.87 -22.61
CA THR A 313 8.01 11.93 -21.61
C THR A 313 9.09 11.56 -20.60
N PHE A 314 10.06 12.45 -20.37
CA PHE A 314 11.05 12.29 -19.31
C PHE A 314 10.49 12.84 -18.00
N ILE A 315 10.53 12.03 -16.97
CA ILE A 315 9.99 12.40 -15.65
C ILE A 315 10.92 11.97 -14.53
N GLN A 316 10.79 12.66 -13.42
CA GLN A 316 11.38 12.28 -12.14
C GLN A 316 10.29 11.71 -11.25
N VAL A 317 10.59 10.61 -10.59
CA VAL A 317 9.68 9.95 -9.65
C VAL A 317 10.37 9.76 -8.31
N CYS A 318 9.71 10.21 -7.26
CA CYS A 318 10.09 9.95 -5.88
C CYS A 318 9.16 8.90 -5.29
N GLY A 319 9.69 7.93 -4.57
CA GLY A 319 8.88 6.87 -3.97
C GLY A 319 9.66 5.95 -3.07
N LEU A 320 9.00 4.90 -2.63
CA LEU A 320 9.58 3.82 -1.84
C LEU A 320 9.93 2.67 -2.78
N ALA A 321 11.21 2.30 -2.87
CA ALA A 321 11.62 1.11 -3.59
C ALA A 321 11.26 -0.13 -2.77
N GLN A 322 10.67 -1.11 -3.41
CA GLN A 322 10.33 -2.40 -2.79
C GLN A 322 10.73 -3.53 -3.71
N TYR A 323 11.42 -4.51 -3.14
CA TYR A 323 11.70 -5.75 -3.83
C TYR A 323 10.54 -6.72 -3.68
N THR A 324 10.13 -7.33 -4.77
CA THR A 324 9.17 -8.42 -4.78
C THR A 324 9.60 -9.50 -5.75
N GLU A 325 9.38 -10.76 -5.39
CA GLU A 325 9.62 -11.88 -6.30
C GLU A 325 8.73 -11.86 -7.55
N ASN A 326 7.64 -11.09 -7.53
CA ASN A 326 6.69 -11.04 -8.63
C ASN A 326 7.11 -10.10 -9.75
N TYR A 327 7.81 -9.00 -9.41
CA TYR A 327 8.10 -7.92 -10.35
C TYR A 327 9.54 -7.44 -10.30
N GLY A 328 10.39 -8.01 -9.43
CA GLY A 328 11.69 -7.45 -9.09
C GLY A 328 11.53 -6.20 -8.22
N PHE A 329 12.25 -5.13 -8.54
CA PHE A 329 12.04 -3.83 -7.90
C PHE A 329 10.83 -3.12 -8.47
N GLN A 330 10.01 -2.60 -7.57
CA GLN A 330 8.91 -1.70 -7.88
C GLN A 330 9.03 -0.44 -7.02
N VAL A 331 8.83 0.72 -7.60
CA VAL A 331 8.67 1.95 -6.83
C VAL A 331 7.20 2.13 -6.49
N THR A 332 6.94 2.31 -5.22
CA THR A 332 5.60 2.51 -4.66
C THR A 332 5.53 3.85 -3.95
N ASP A 333 4.40 4.17 -3.37
CA ASP A 333 4.18 5.42 -2.63
C ASP A 333 4.53 6.70 -3.41
N THR A 334 4.29 6.66 -4.70
CA THR A 334 4.56 7.77 -5.62
C THR A 334 3.50 8.87 -5.57
N GLN A 335 2.36 8.59 -4.96
CA GLN A 335 1.36 9.59 -4.66
C GLN A 335 1.51 10.01 -3.21
N GLY A 336 1.72 11.29 -2.95
CA GLY A 336 1.55 11.85 -1.61
C GLY A 336 0.10 11.60 -1.19
N ARG A 337 -0.15 10.48 -0.55
CA ARG A 337 -1.43 10.25 0.09
C ARG A 337 -1.40 10.95 1.44
N PHE A 338 -1.82 12.21 1.42
CA PHE A 338 -2.67 12.63 2.51
C PHE A 338 -3.98 11.85 2.31
N PRO A 339 -4.46 11.10 3.29
CA PRO A 339 -5.63 10.23 3.15
C PRO A 339 -6.89 10.94 2.69
N TYR A 340 -6.96 12.26 2.77
CA TYR A 340 -8.13 13.08 2.48
C TYR A 340 -7.78 14.45 1.86
N GLY A 341 -6.93 14.50 0.83
CA GLY A 341 -6.68 15.79 0.18
C GLY A 341 -5.78 15.70 -1.04
N SER A 342 -5.93 16.65 -1.94
CA SER A 342 -4.92 16.93 -2.95
C SER A 342 -3.66 17.42 -2.25
N PRO A 343 -2.46 17.10 -2.78
CA PRO A 343 -1.21 17.67 -2.27
C PRO A 343 -1.35 19.18 -2.17
N THR A 344 -1.03 19.71 -1.00
CA THR A 344 -1.20 21.15 -0.70
C THR A 344 0.01 21.98 -1.13
N SER A 345 1.11 21.31 -1.50
CA SER A 345 2.33 21.96 -1.98
C SER A 345 3.00 21.18 -3.11
N GLU A 346 3.85 21.84 -3.89
CA GLU A 346 4.68 21.20 -4.92
C GLU A 346 5.67 20.18 -4.31
N ASN A 347 6.02 20.31 -3.05
CA ASN A 347 6.89 19.39 -2.33
C ASN A 347 6.25 18.03 -2.07
N ASP A 348 4.92 17.95 -2.16
CA ASP A 348 4.16 16.70 -2.00
C ASP A 348 4.00 15.94 -3.33
N ALA A 349 4.38 16.56 -4.44
CA ALA A 349 4.33 15.93 -5.75
C ALA A 349 5.47 14.92 -5.87
N LYS A 350 5.13 13.64 -5.86
CA LYS A 350 6.11 12.56 -5.99
C LYS A 350 6.43 12.20 -7.43
N ILE A 351 5.62 12.65 -8.37
CA ILE A 351 5.94 12.61 -9.80
C ILE A 351 6.12 14.05 -10.25
N ILE A 352 7.34 14.41 -10.59
CA ILE A 352 7.71 15.75 -10.99
C ILE A 352 7.91 15.79 -12.48
N TYR A 353 7.14 16.66 -13.10
CA TYR A 353 7.33 17.08 -14.48
C TYR A 353 8.09 18.41 -14.43
N THR A 354 9.38 18.38 -14.69
CA THR A 354 10.24 19.56 -14.54
C THR A 354 10.05 20.52 -15.72
N PRO A 355 9.45 21.70 -15.50
CA PRO A 355 9.07 22.62 -16.58
C PRO A 355 10.23 23.16 -17.39
N ASP A 356 11.38 23.38 -16.81
CA ASP A 356 12.57 23.89 -17.51
C ASP A 356 13.16 22.85 -18.46
N GLN A 357 12.82 21.60 -18.27
CA GLN A 357 13.11 20.48 -19.17
C GLN A 357 12.01 20.31 -20.23
N ASN A 358 10.98 21.16 -20.25
CA ASN A 358 9.84 21.05 -21.16
C ASN A 358 10.18 21.12 -22.64
N LYS A 359 11.30 21.70 -23.01
CA LYS A 359 11.79 21.64 -24.39
C LYS A 359 12.55 20.35 -24.70
N GLU A 360 12.95 19.64 -23.65
CA GLU A 360 13.74 18.41 -23.70
C GLU A 360 13.01 17.21 -23.04
N THR A 361 11.76 17.37 -22.64
CA THR A 361 10.98 16.33 -21.96
C THR A 361 10.48 15.23 -22.88
N GLU A 362 10.48 15.48 -24.19
CA GLU A 362 10.22 14.46 -25.18
C GLU A 362 11.55 13.80 -25.56
N HIS A 363 11.87 12.71 -24.91
CA HIS A 363 12.96 11.84 -25.30
C HIS A 363 12.45 10.84 -26.30
N ASN A 364 13.25 10.55 -27.33
CA ASN A 364 12.91 9.45 -28.22
C ASN A 364 13.00 8.14 -27.45
N LEU A 365 11.86 7.53 -27.22
CA LEU A 365 11.81 6.20 -26.62
C LEU A 365 12.58 5.23 -27.50
N THR A 366 13.67 4.70 -27.01
CA THR A 366 14.42 3.70 -27.73
C THR A 366 13.76 2.34 -27.51
N THR A 367 13.39 1.70 -28.61
CA THR A 367 12.85 0.36 -28.59
C THR A 367 13.97 -0.61 -28.96
N VAL A 368 14.18 -1.63 -28.16
CA VAL A 368 15.19 -2.66 -28.43
C VAL A 368 14.58 -3.77 -29.29
N ASP A 369 15.21 -4.02 -30.43
CA ASP A 369 14.74 -5.04 -31.37
C ASP A 369 15.22 -6.43 -30.95
N TYR A 370 14.30 -7.39 -30.89
CA TYR A 370 14.56 -8.80 -30.58
C TYR A 370 13.91 -9.70 -31.62
N THR A 371 14.62 -10.75 -32.01
CA THR A 371 14.02 -11.87 -32.74
C THR A 371 13.21 -12.75 -31.78
N VAL A 372 12.27 -13.53 -32.32
CA VAL A 372 11.54 -14.56 -31.56
C VAL A 372 12.52 -15.51 -30.87
N SER A 373 13.59 -15.91 -31.58
CA SER A 373 14.60 -16.80 -31.00
C SER A 373 15.33 -16.20 -29.81
N GLN A 374 15.69 -14.92 -29.85
CA GLN A 374 16.32 -14.21 -28.75
C GLN A 374 15.35 -14.08 -27.55
N MET A 375 14.10 -13.65 -27.78
CA MET A 375 13.11 -13.56 -26.72
C MET A 375 12.79 -14.92 -26.10
N ASN A 376 12.73 -15.98 -26.88
CA ASN A 376 12.54 -17.32 -26.32
C ASN A 376 13.74 -17.78 -25.49
N ALA A 377 14.97 -17.44 -25.88
CA ALA A 377 16.15 -17.72 -25.08
C ALA A 377 16.10 -16.98 -23.72
N ILE A 378 15.69 -15.72 -23.74
CA ILE A 378 15.45 -14.90 -22.53
C ILE A 378 14.38 -15.56 -21.64
N ALA A 379 13.25 -15.95 -22.21
CA ALA A 379 12.15 -16.56 -21.47
C ALA A 379 12.47 -17.94 -20.89
N LYS A 380 13.44 -18.67 -21.50
CA LYS A 380 13.91 -19.98 -21.04
C LYS A 380 15.11 -19.94 -20.12
N ALA A 381 15.75 -18.79 -19.98
CA ALA A 381 16.89 -18.67 -19.08
C ALA A 381 16.49 -19.13 -17.66
N LYS A 382 17.44 -19.81 -17.00
CA LYS A 382 17.21 -20.25 -15.60
C LYS A 382 17.04 -19.08 -14.65
N ASP A 383 17.57 -17.94 -15.03
CA ASP A 383 17.31 -16.66 -14.38
C ASP A 383 15.94 -16.15 -14.84
N PRO A 384 14.92 -16.14 -13.96
CA PRO A 384 13.57 -15.69 -14.30
C PRO A 384 13.50 -14.20 -14.63
N TYR A 385 14.56 -13.45 -14.29
CA TYR A 385 14.65 -12.03 -14.54
C TYR A 385 15.72 -11.75 -15.57
N ASN A 386 15.36 -11.71 -16.85
CA ASN A 386 16.31 -11.16 -17.80
C ASN A 386 16.43 -9.66 -17.57
N LEU A 387 17.51 -9.30 -16.90
CA LEU A 387 17.81 -7.93 -16.53
C LEU A 387 18.13 -7.03 -17.74
N GLU A 388 18.47 -7.64 -18.88
CA GLU A 388 18.83 -6.89 -20.08
C GLU A 388 17.66 -6.04 -20.60
N CYS A 389 16.44 -6.57 -20.57
CA CYS A 389 15.28 -5.88 -21.12
C CYS A 389 14.08 -5.79 -20.16
N LEU A 390 14.24 -6.20 -18.90
CA LEU A 390 13.14 -6.14 -17.93
C LEU A 390 12.64 -4.70 -17.75
N ASN A 391 11.33 -4.51 -17.87
CA ASN A 391 10.62 -3.23 -17.87
C ASN A 391 11.02 -2.25 -19.00
N CYS A 392 11.74 -2.72 -20.01
CA CYS A 392 12.12 -1.92 -21.17
C CYS A 392 11.16 -2.14 -22.35
N ASN A 393 11.08 -1.16 -23.22
CA ASN A 393 10.30 -1.24 -24.44
C ASN A 393 11.06 -2.09 -25.46
N VAL A 394 10.42 -3.17 -25.93
CA VAL A 394 10.98 -4.13 -26.90
C VAL A 394 10.09 -4.25 -28.12
N LYS A 395 10.68 -4.59 -29.24
CA LYS A 395 9.96 -4.89 -30.48
C LYS A 395 10.38 -6.27 -31.00
N ILE A 396 9.41 -7.09 -31.33
CA ILE A 396 9.67 -8.36 -32.00
C ILE A 396 9.78 -8.09 -33.50
N THR A 397 10.91 -8.50 -34.10
CA THR A 397 11.22 -8.21 -35.51
C THR A 397 10.44 -9.05 -36.48
N GLU A 398 9.98 -10.23 -36.05
CA GLU A 398 9.17 -11.13 -36.86
C GLU A 398 7.67 -10.93 -36.66
N ASN A 399 6.91 -11.27 -37.66
CA ASN A 399 5.46 -11.36 -37.57
C ASN A 399 5.03 -12.59 -36.76
N LEU A 400 4.14 -12.41 -35.82
CA LEU A 400 3.70 -13.42 -34.86
C LEU A 400 2.32 -13.97 -35.23
N VAL A 401 2.18 -15.28 -35.37
CA VAL A 401 0.88 -15.92 -35.60
C VAL A 401 0.23 -16.28 -34.27
N CYS A 402 -0.94 -15.77 -34.01
CA CYS A 402 -1.69 -16.12 -32.81
C CYS A 402 -2.10 -17.58 -32.80
N GLU A 403 -1.73 -18.31 -31.77
CA GLU A 403 -2.13 -19.70 -31.52
C GLU A 403 -3.44 -19.77 -30.76
N SER A 404 -3.54 -18.99 -29.68
CA SER A 404 -4.73 -18.87 -28.83
C SER A 404 -4.77 -17.51 -28.14
N ALA A 405 -5.96 -17.12 -27.65
CA ALA A 405 -6.12 -15.95 -26.80
C ALA A 405 -7.01 -16.31 -25.61
N TYR A 406 -6.64 -15.82 -24.45
CA TYR A 406 -7.45 -15.94 -23.25
C TYR A 406 -8.08 -14.60 -22.92
N VAL A 407 -9.40 -14.56 -22.81
CA VAL A 407 -10.17 -13.38 -22.39
C VAL A 407 -10.65 -13.61 -20.98
N ASN A 408 -10.22 -12.76 -20.07
CA ASN A 408 -10.64 -12.84 -18.67
C ASN A 408 -12.10 -12.33 -18.55
N SER A 409 -13.01 -13.26 -18.28
CA SER A 409 -14.45 -12.96 -18.19
C SER A 409 -14.87 -12.31 -16.86
N SER A 410 -14.01 -12.38 -15.84
CA SER A 410 -14.29 -11.87 -14.49
C SER A 410 -13.68 -10.49 -14.22
N SER A 411 -12.64 -10.11 -14.95
CA SER A 411 -12.08 -8.77 -14.94
C SER A 411 -12.31 -8.15 -16.31
N ASP A 412 -13.11 -7.15 -16.37
CA ASP A 412 -13.51 -6.35 -17.54
C ASP A 412 -12.53 -6.32 -18.75
N LYS A 413 -12.23 -7.48 -19.36
CA LYS A 413 -11.62 -7.59 -20.69
C LYS A 413 -10.08 -7.53 -20.79
N GLU A 414 -9.37 -7.99 -19.78
CA GLU A 414 -7.95 -8.31 -19.96
C GLU A 414 -7.80 -9.46 -20.94
N ILE A 415 -6.88 -9.34 -21.89
CA ILE A 415 -6.67 -10.35 -22.93
C ILE A 415 -5.21 -10.76 -22.94
N THR A 416 -4.95 -12.06 -22.88
CA THR A 416 -3.60 -12.61 -23.11
C THR A 416 -3.58 -13.34 -24.44
N VAL A 417 -2.71 -12.90 -25.35
CA VAL A 417 -2.53 -13.48 -26.67
C VAL A 417 -1.27 -14.33 -26.69
N TYR A 418 -1.40 -15.61 -27.02
CA TYR A 418 -0.29 -16.54 -27.15
C TYR A 418 0.03 -16.75 -28.64
N PHE A 419 1.32 -16.79 -28.95
CA PHE A 419 1.80 -16.91 -30.31
C PHE A 419 2.48 -18.25 -30.56
N LYS A 420 2.41 -18.77 -31.81
CA LYS A 420 3.07 -19.99 -32.20
C LYS A 420 4.59 -19.88 -32.04
N ASN A 421 5.19 -20.92 -31.45
CA ASN A 421 6.63 -20.99 -31.18
C ASN A 421 7.23 -19.88 -30.33
N CYS A 422 6.40 -19.22 -29.51
CA CYS A 422 6.82 -18.19 -28.59
C CYS A 422 6.67 -18.66 -27.14
N ASP A 423 7.70 -18.42 -26.32
CA ASP A 423 7.69 -18.68 -24.89
C ASP A 423 7.26 -17.41 -24.07
N PHE A 424 6.80 -16.39 -24.76
CA PHE A 424 6.24 -15.15 -24.22
C PHE A 424 4.83 -14.92 -24.80
N ALA A 425 4.07 -14.07 -24.14
CA ALA A 425 2.71 -13.69 -24.55
C ALA A 425 2.59 -12.18 -24.72
N CYS A 426 1.54 -11.72 -25.39
CA CYS A 426 1.11 -10.33 -25.32
C CYS A 426 0.00 -10.20 -24.27
N TYR A 427 0.16 -9.33 -23.30
CA TYR A 427 -0.87 -9.01 -22.31
C TYR A 427 -1.48 -7.65 -22.60
N ILE A 428 -2.76 -7.62 -22.94
CA ILE A 428 -3.54 -6.41 -23.20
C ILE A 428 -4.34 -6.10 -21.95
N PRO A 429 -3.95 -5.05 -21.20
CA PRO A 429 -4.62 -4.69 -19.96
C PRO A 429 -5.96 -3.99 -20.21
N PHE A 430 -6.83 -4.03 -19.21
CA PHE A 430 -8.16 -3.39 -19.24
C PHE A 430 -8.11 -1.89 -19.57
N ASN A 431 -7.16 -1.16 -19.01
CA ASN A 431 -7.02 0.29 -19.22
C ASN A 431 -6.21 0.67 -20.46
N TYR A 432 -6.13 -0.20 -21.42
CA TYR A 432 -5.43 0.09 -22.65
C TYR A 432 -6.23 1.06 -23.53
N TYR A 433 -5.90 2.35 -23.45
CA TYR A 433 -6.57 3.43 -24.15
C TYR A 433 -5.85 3.81 -25.45
N GLY A 434 -5.66 2.90 -26.33
CA GLY A 434 -5.21 3.21 -27.69
C GLY A 434 -6.33 2.93 -28.69
N ASP A 435 -6.09 3.12 -29.97
CA ASP A 435 -7.02 2.66 -31.02
C ASP A 435 -7.20 1.13 -31.00
N LEU A 436 -6.38 0.41 -30.24
CA LEU A 436 -6.67 -0.97 -29.84
C LEU A 436 -7.95 -1.08 -28.99
N THR A 437 -8.42 -0.01 -28.34
CA THR A 437 -9.75 -0.03 -27.75
C THR A 437 -10.83 -0.23 -28.80
N LYS A 438 -10.65 0.28 -30.00
CA LYS A 438 -11.52 -0.08 -31.15
C LYS A 438 -11.31 -1.50 -31.60
N MET A 439 -10.09 -2.05 -31.50
CA MET A 439 -9.81 -3.46 -31.76
C MET A 439 -10.35 -4.35 -30.62
N THR A 440 -10.13 -3.99 -29.34
CA THR A 440 -10.64 -4.74 -28.19
C THR A 440 -12.16 -4.66 -28.04
N GLN A 441 -12.81 -3.59 -28.47
CA GLN A 441 -14.27 -3.55 -28.58
C GLN A 441 -14.83 -4.46 -29.67
N ARG A 442 -14.03 -4.76 -30.68
CA ARG A 442 -14.38 -5.70 -31.75
C ARG A 442 -13.86 -7.12 -31.50
N TRP A 443 -12.74 -7.25 -30.80
CA TRP A 443 -12.00 -8.48 -30.60
C TRP A 443 -12.06 -8.87 -29.11
N VAL A 444 -13.17 -9.47 -28.75
CA VAL A 444 -13.48 -9.84 -27.35
C VAL A 444 -13.55 -11.36 -27.17
N LYS A 445 -13.28 -12.14 -28.23
CA LYS A 445 -13.32 -13.60 -28.21
C LYS A 445 -12.00 -14.17 -28.73
N GLU A 446 -11.64 -15.35 -28.26
CA GLU A 446 -10.46 -16.06 -28.72
C GLU A 446 -10.40 -16.18 -30.25
N ASP A 447 -11.52 -16.51 -30.88
CA ASP A 447 -11.63 -16.66 -32.34
C ASP A 447 -11.32 -15.36 -33.12
N ASP A 448 -11.43 -14.20 -32.49
CA ASP A 448 -11.07 -12.95 -33.12
C ASP A 448 -9.56 -12.83 -33.38
N PHE A 449 -8.74 -13.50 -32.57
CA PHE A 449 -7.27 -13.46 -32.63
C PHE A 449 -6.67 -14.70 -33.35
N LYS A 450 -7.25 -15.86 -33.10
CA LYS A 450 -6.70 -17.15 -33.51
C LYS A 450 -6.37 -17.25 -35.02
N GLY A 451 -5.16 -17.65 -35.31
CA GLY A 451 -4.66 -17.82 -36.67
C GLY A 451 -4.28 -16.52 -37.38
N LYS A 452 -4.51 -15.35 -36.77
CA LYS A 452 -4.12 -14.08 -37.34
C LYS A 452 -2.68 -13.73 -37.02
N THR A 453 -2.08 -12.90 -37.87
CA THR A 453 -0.68 -12.50 -37.79
C THR A 453 -0.59 -11.07 -37.22
N PHE A 454 0.36 -10.84 -36.32
CA PHE A 454 0.55 -9.56 -35.63
C PHE A 454 2.02 -9.13 -35.65
N THR A 455 2.24 -7.82 -35.65
CA THR A 455 3.49 -7.23 -35.15
C THR A 455 3.30 -6.89 -33.67
N LEU A 456 4.37 -6.94 -32.88
CA LEU A 456 4.31 -6.71 -31.44
C LEU A 456 5.47 -5.84 -30.96
N THR A 457 5.11 -4.75 -30.30
CA THR A 457 6.01 -3.86 -29.55
C THR A 457 5.38 -3.64 -28.17
N GLY A 458 6.16 -3.35 -27.17
CA GLY A 458 5.65 -3.02 -25.84
C GLY A 458 6.68 -3.25 -24.72
N VAL A 459 6.27 -3.06 -23.50
CA VAL A 459 7.16 -3.22 -22.35
C VAL A 459 7.25 -4.72 -21.99
N TYR A 460 8.48 -5.22 -21.92
CA TYR A 460 8.73 -6.60 -21.47
C TYR A 460 8.60 -6.66 -19.95
N VAL A 461 7.71 -7.52 -19.48
CA VAL A 461 7.42 -7.66 -18.06
C VAL A 461 7.42 -9.12 -17.61
N LEU A 462 7.73 -9.31 -16.35
CA LEU A 462 7.59 -10.58 -15.67
C LEU A 462 6.29 -10.59 -14.88
N HIS A 463 5.56 -11.70 -14.95
CA HIS A 463 4.38 -11.92 -14.13
C HIS A 463 4.44 -13.31 -13.48
N LYS A 464 4.52 -13.34 -12.16
CA LYS A 464 4.42 -14.57 -11.37
C LYS A 464 2.98 -14.80 -10.97
N THR A 465 2.41 -15.91 -11.39
CA THR A 465 1.04 -16.29 -11.04
C THR A 465 0.92 -16.67 -9.56
N VAL A 466 -0.30 -16.68 -9.04
CA VAL A 466 -0.59 -17.15 -7.67
C VAL A 466 -0.08 -18.58 -7.43
N SER A 467 -0.03 -19.42 -8.47
CA SER A 467 0.53 -20.78 -8.41
C SER A 467 2.08 -20.81 -8.46
N GLY A 468 2.73 -19.65 -8.52
CA GLY A 468 4.19 -19.54 -8.59
C GLY A 468 4.79 -19.70 -10.01
N LYS A 469 3.96 -19.89 -11.04
CA LYS A 469 4.43 -19.96 -12.43
C LYS A 469 4.83 -18.57 -12.91
N ILE A 470 6.03 -18.47 -13.49
CA ILE A 470 6.53 -17.27 -14.14
C ILE A 470 6.07 -17.24 -15.59
N ASN A 471 5.45 -16.15 -15.98
CA ASN A 471 5.06 -15.88 -17.37
C ASN A 471 5.80 -14.63 -17.84
N PHE A 472 6.32 -14.69 -19.05
CA PHE A 472 6.93 -13.55 -19.71
C PHE A 472 5.91 -12.92 -20.64
N GLN A 473 5.75 -11.62 -20.53
CA GLN A 473 4.72 -10.89 -21.25
C GLN A 473 5.29 -9.60 -21.86
N ILE A 474 4.79 -9.25 -23.02
CA ILE A 474 4.99 -7.92 -23.61
C ILE A 474 3.67 -7.18 -23.50
N VAL A 475 3.71 -6.01 -22.85
CA VAL A 475 2.56 -5.17 -22.59
C VAL A 475 2.56 -4.01 -23.58
N PRO A 476 1.65 -3.99 -24.55
CA PRO A 476 1.53 -2.88 -25.48
C PRO A 476 1.04 -1.63 -24.77
N SER A 477 1.56 -0.46 -25.13
CA SER A 477 1.26 0.83 -24.50
C SER A 477 0.73 1.87 -25.47
N SER A 478 0.81 1.60 -26.79
CA SER A 478 0.28 2.44 -27.85
C SER A 478 -0.54 1.66 -28.86
N ASN A 479 -1.38 2.37 -29.60
CA ASN A 479 -2.25 1.77 -30.63
C ASN A 479 -1.50 1.14 -31.81
N THR A 480 -0.21 1.36 -31.90
CA THR A 480 0.66 0.80 -32.94
C THR A 480 1.49 -0.37 -32.45
N ASP A 481 1.38 -0.74 -31.18
CA ASP A 481 2.24 -1.75 -30.55
C ASP A 481 1.81 -3.19 -30.86
N LEU A 482 0.51 -3.43 -31.03
CA LEU A 482 -0.02 -4.70 -31.52
C LEU A 482 -0.86 -4.43 -32.75
N LEU A 483 -0.33 -4.74 -33.90
CA LEU A 483 -1.01 -4.51 -35.18
C LEU A 483 -1.31 -5.83 -35.89
N TRP A 484 -2.55 -5.97 -36.32
CA TRP A 484 -2.93 -7.05 -37.21
C TRP A 484 -2.38 -6.80 -38.59
N VAL A 485 -1.50 -7.73 -39.06
CA VAL A 485 -0.98 -7.76 -40.44
C VAL A 485 -2.06 -8.39 -41.30
N ARG A 486 -2.73 -7.59 -42.11
CA ARG A 486 -3.68 -8.08 -43.13
C ARG A 486 -2.87 -8.52 -44.34
N ASP A 487 -3.23 -9.66 -44.89
CA ASP A 487 -2.75 -10.03 -46.21
C ASP A 487 -3.16 -8.92 -47.19
N ALA A 488 -2.18 -8.39 -47.93
CA ALA A 488 -2.36 -7.30 -48.86
C ALA A 488 -3.22 -7.72 -50.07
#